data_c56382dd5e444dcc2a99434a02f42c94
#
_entry.id   c56382dd5e444dcc2a99434a02f42c94
#
_cell.length_a   1.000
_cell.length_b   1.000
_cell.length_c   1.000
_cell.angle_alpha   90.00
_cell.angle_beta   90.00
_cell.angle_gamma   90.00
#
_symmetry.space_group_name_H-M   'P 1'
#
loop_
_entity.id
_entity.type
_entity.pdbx_description
1 polymer ?
#
loop_
_entity_poly.entity_id
_entity_poly.type
_entity_poly.pdbx_seq_one_letter_code
_entity_poly.pdbx_strand_id
1 'polypeptide(L)'
;MQRIAFRCLFLSCVSLGLLSTGSRAQTVLVVNQGDTNVSIVDPVAGREVAKVPEKTVGVHGHEVAASADGRLAFVPIYGSTGVGKPGVDGREMLVIDIASREIVGHIDFGHGVRPHFPLLDPARGLLYVTTELDQTVTVVDPKAQKVVGTVPTGQPESHMLALSHDGRRGYTANVGPGTVSVLDMVARKTLAVIPVSGDVQRIAVSADDKLVFTADQTKPQMAVIDTATNKVKTWVALPALGYGAAATANGEWLLVAVPSKDLVAVVDLASMQVVRSVEVAKSPQEILIRPDGKVAYVSCMASGQVAAIDLGEWKVQKVIDAGKGADGLGWAK
;
A
#
# COMPACT_ATOMS: atom_id res chain seq x y z
N MET A 1 72.61 -37.59 -32.22
CA MET A 1 71.57 -36.64 -32.69
C MET A 1 70.37 -36.77 -31.77
N GLN A 2 70.26 -35.94 -30.72
CA GLN A 2 69.13 -35.90 -29.74
C GLN A 2 68.21 -34.81 -30.19
N ARG A 3 66.91 -35.18 -30.39
CA ARG A 3 65.80 -34.24 -30.65
C ARG A 3 65.16 -33.86 -29.32
N ILE A 4 65.25 -32.59 -28.96
CA ILE A 4 64.58 -31.98 -27.83
C ILE A 4 63.19 -31.55 -28.27
N ALA A 5 62.14 -32.14 -27.63
CA ALA A 5 60.76 -31.75 -27.87
C ALA A 5 60.35 -30.68 -26.84
N PHE A 6 60.01 -29.48 -27.32
CA PHE A 6 59.41 -28.40 -26.54
C PHE A 6 57.91 -28.68 -26.34
N ARG A 7 57.50 -28.85 -25.11
CA ARG A 7 56.08 -28.87 -24.71
C ARG A 7 55.63 -27.44 -24.34
N CYS A 8 54.79 -26.84 -25.16
CA CYS A 8 54.07 -25.61 -24.79
C CYS A 8 52.95 -25.93 -23.83
N LEU A 9 53.06 -25.40 -22.62
CA LEU A 9 51.97 -25.42 -21.62
C LEU A 9 51.04 -24.24 -21.90
N PHE A 10 49.81 -24.53 -22.37
CA PHE A 10 48.75 -23.52 -22.45
C PHE A 10 48.12 -23.36 -21.06
N LEU A 11 48.37 -22.21 -20.40
CA LEU A 11 47.62 -21.80 -19.21
C LEU A 11 46.28 -21.19 -19.66
N SER A 12 45.19 -21.94 -19.47
CA SER A 12 43.86 -21.40 -19.63
C SER A 12 43.48 -20.58 -18.38
N CYS A 13 43.52 -19.25 -18.49
CA CYS A 13 42.92 -18.37 -17.50
C CYS A 13 41.38 -18.50 -17.56
N VAL A 14 40.81 -19.24 -16.63
CA VAL A 14 39.37 -19.21 -16.36
C VAL A 14 39.08 -17.94 -15.55
N SER A 15 38.58 -16.90 -16.20
CA SER A 15 38.05 -15.73 -15.52
C SER A 15 36.72 -16.11 -14.87
N LEU A 16 36.70 -16.35 -13.55
CA LEU A 16 35.49 -16.43 -12.75
C LEU A 16 34.90 -15.01 -12.72
N GLY A 17 33.90 -14.78 -13.55
CA GLY A 17 33.05 -13.62 -13.46
C GLY A 17 32.25 -13.70 -12.15
N LEU A 18 32.62 -12.90 -11.15
CA LEU A 18 31.82 -12.63 -9.96
C LEU A 18 30.53 -11.95 -10.44
N LEU A 19 29.45 -12.72 -10.59
CA LEU A 19 28.10 -12.18 -10.63
C LEU A 19 27.83 -11.55 -9.27
N SER A 20 28.10 -10.25 -9.15
CA SER A 20 27.63 -9.48 -8.01
C SER A 20 26.10 -9.48 -8.08
N THR A 21 25.45 -10.25 -7.25
CA THR A 21 24.05 -10.08 -6.93
C THR A 21 23.95 -8.76 -6.17
N GLY A 22 23.93 -7.65 -6.90
CA GLY A 22 23.70 -6.34 -6.32
C GLY A 22 22.36 -6.38 -5.60
N SER A 23 22.37 -6.27 -4.28
CA SER A 23 21.16 -5.99 -3.49
C SER A 23 20.53 -4.75 -4.10
N ARG A 24 19.30 -4.86 -4.60
CA ARG A 24 18.57 -3.67 -5.08
C ARG A 24 18.43 -2.67 -3.94
N ALA A 25 18.56 -1.41 -4.27
CA ALA A 25 18.35 -0.34 -3.31
C ALA A 25 16.87 -0.36 -2.88
N GLN A 26 16.64 -0.36 -1.59
CA GLN A 26 15.29 -0.22 -1.03
C GLN A 26 14.70 1.11 -1.46
N THR A 27 13.41 1.12 -1.79
CA THR A 27 12.74 2.28 -2.37
C THR A 27 11.38 2.48 -1.74
N VAL A 28 11.03 3.72 -1.41
CA VAL A 28 9.65 4.13 -1.13
C VAL A 28 9.06 4.74 -2.41
N LEU A 29 7.93 4.23 -2.82
CA LEU A 29 7.12 4.75 -3.91
C LEU A 29 6.04 5.67 -3.32
N VAL A 30 5.80 6.81 -3.94
CA VAL A 30 4.80 7.79 -3.48
C VAL A 30 3.96 8.22 -4.66
N VAL A 31 2.66 7.99 -4.61
CA VAL A 31 1.73 8.50 -5.62
C VAL A 31 1.39 9.96 -5.29
N ASN A 32 1.57 10.85 -6.25
CA ASN A 32 1.28 12.28 -6.10
C ASN A 32 0.08 12.65 -6.97
N GLN A 33 -1.12 12.63 -6.39
CA GLN A 33 -2.37 12.89 -7.11
C GLN A 33 -2.39 14.25 -7.82
N GLY A 34 -1.90 15.29 -7.15
CA GLY A 34 -1.90 16.65 -7.67
C GLY A 34 -0.89 16.92 -8.80
N ASP A 35 0.17 16.12 -8.86
CA ASP A 35 1.20 16.19 -9.91
C ASP A 35 1.06 15.07 -10.95
N THR A 36 0.13 14.12 -10.77
CA THR A 36 -0.11 12.97 -11.63
C THR A 36 1.18 12.20 -11.96
N ASN A 37 1.91 11.83 -10.92
CA ASN A 37 3.16 11.10 -11.05
C ASN A 37 3.44 10.22 -9.81
N VAL A 38 4.42 9.33 -9.96
CA VAL A 38 4.95 8.52 -8.87
C VAL A 38 6.38 8.97 -8.57
N SER A 39 6.63 9.41 -7.34
CA SER A 39 7.98 9.66 -6.84
C SER A 39 8.65 8.36 -6.44
N ILE A 40 9.90 8.20 -6.84
CA ILE A 40 10.81 7.14 -6.41
C ILE A 40 11.74 7.76 -5.37
N VAL A 41 11.65 7.30 -4.14
CA VAL A 41 12.38 7.86 -3.00
C VAL A 41 13.43 6.87 -2.49
N ASP A 42 14.67 7.31 -2.33
CA ASP A 42 15.71 6.59 -1.60
C ASP A 42 15.52 6.83 -0.09
N PRO A 43 15.08 5.83 0.69
CA PRO A 43 14.82 6.00 2.11
C PRO A 43 16.08 6.17 2.94
N VAL A 44 17.24 5.70 2.46
CA VAL A 44 18.54 5.83 3.16
C VAL A 44 19.08 7.24 2.96
N ALA A 45 19.16 7.69 1.71
CA ALA A 45 19.54 9.08 1.40
C ALA A 45 18.49 10.08 1.88
N GLY A 46 17.22 9.65 2.00
CA GLY A 46 16.10 10.48 2.41
C GLY A 46 15.78 11.58 1.43
N ARG A 47 15.74 11.23 0.18
CA ARG A 47 15.43 12.15 -0.92
C ARG A 47 14.75 11.45 -2.08
N GLU A 48 13.96 12.20 -2.81
CA GLU A 48 13.48 11.76 -4.11
C GLU A 48 14.65 11.58 -5.08
N VAL A 49 14.62 10.49 -5.83
CA VAL A 49 15.67 10.18 -6.85
C VAL A 49 15.10 10.21 -8.26
N ALA A 50 13.79 10.11 -8.43
CA ALA A 50 13.11 10.24 -9.70
C ALA A 50 11.61 10.50 -9.54
N LYS A 51 10.99 10.99 -10.62
CA LYS A 51 9.53 11.02 -10.83
C LYS A 51 9.18 10.31 -12.12
N VAL A 52 8.11 9.52 -12.08
CA VAL A 52 7.55 8.85 -13.26
C VAL A 52 6.18 9.45 -13.51
N PRO A 53 5.99 10.23 -14.58
CA PRO A 53 4.68 10.77 -14.95
C PRO A 53 3.72 9.65 -15.32
N GLU A 54 2.47 9.69 -14.85
CA GLU A 54 1.42 8.71 -15.18
C GLU A 54 1.01 8.78 -16.66
N LYS A 55 1.21 9.93 -17.31
CA LYS A 55 0.82 10.19 -18.71
C LYS A 55 -0.68 10.02 -18.96
N THR A 56 -1.49 10.17 -17.92
CA THR A 56 -2.95 10.12 -17.97
C THR A 56 -3.51 11.53 -18.17
N VAL A 57 -4.70 11.65 -18.80
CA VAL A 57 -5.36 12.93 -19.03
C VAL A 57 -6.65 12.99 -18.24
N GLY A 58 -6.71 13.90 -17.25
CA GLY A 58 -7.92 14.14 -16.47
C GLY A 58 -8.28 13.03 -15.47
N VAL A 59 -7.41 12.04 -15.29
CA VAL A 59 -7.53 10.97 -14.30
C VAL A 59 -6.17 10.72 -13.66
N HIS A 60 -6.14 10.19 -12.44
CA HIS A 60 -4.90 9.98 -11.70
C HIS A 60 -4.96 8.73 -10.80
N GLY A 61 -3.80 8.24 -10.43
CA GLY A 61 -3.64 7.19 -9.42
C GLY A 61 -3.73 7.74 -8.00
N HIS A 62 -4.05 6.86 -7.06
CA HIS A 62 -4.08 7.17 -5.63
C HIS A 62 -3.11 6.32 -4.84
N GLU A 63 -2.96 5.06 -5.23
CA GLU A 63 -2.26 4.03 -4.46
C GLU A 63 -1.23 3.30 -5.31
N VAL A 64 -0.30 2.59 -4.67
CA VAL A 64 0.74 1.84 -5.36
C VAL A 64 1.14 0.58 -4.59
N ALA A 65 1.37 -0.50 -5.31
CA ALA A 65 2.02 -1.69 -4.77
C ALA A 65 3.30 -2.02 -5.57
N ALA A 66 4.30 -2.60 -4.90
CA ALA A 66 5.48 -3.13 -5.57
C ALA A 66 5.36 -4.64 -5.81
N SER A 67 6.03 -5.14 -6.86
CA SER A 67 6.21 -6.57 -7.07
C SER A 67 7.09 -7.20 -5.98
N ALA A 68 6.95 -8.51 -5.76
CA ALA A 68 7.69 -9.23 -4.73
C ALA A 68 9.22 -9.13 -4.88
N ASP A 69 9.71 -8.99 -6.11
CA ASP A 69 11.14 -8.81 -6.45
C ASP A 69 11.58 -7.34 -6.43
N GLY A 70 10.70 -6.42 -6.08
CA GLY A 70 10.95 -4.98 -6.04
C GLY A 70 11.26 -4.33 -7.39
N ARG A 71 10.94 -5.01 -8.50
CA ARG A 71 11.24 -4.50 -9.85
C ARG A 71 10.16 -3.60 -10.42
N LEU A 72 8.92 -3.96 -10.19
CA LEU A 72 7.77 -3.28 -10.77
C LEU A 72 6.96 -2.56 -9.70
N ALA A 73 6.36 -1.44 -10.08
CA ALA A 73 5.31 -0.77 -9.34
C ALA A 73 4.00 -0.86 -10.13
N PHE A 74 2.91 -1.08 -9.42
CA PHE A 74 1.55 -1.19 -9.95
C PHE A 74 0.72 -0.03 -9.42
N VAL A 75 0.24 0.84 -10.30
CA VAL A 75 -0.48 2.08 -9.96
C VAL A 75 -1.85 2.06 -10.62
N PRO A 76 -2.92 1.72 -9.88
CA PRO A 76 -4.27 1.82 -10.40
C PRO A 76 -4.62 3.27 -10.69
N ILE A 77 -5.15 3.55 -11.88
CA ILE A 77 -5.65 4.86 -12.27
C ILE A 77 -7.13 4.93 -11.88
N TYR A 78 -7.37 5.61 -10.77
CA TYR A 78 -8.68 5.62 -10.13
C TYR A 78 -9.73 6.42 -10.91
N GLY A 79 -9.41 7.63 -11.26
CA GLY A 79 -10.35 8.50 -11.93
C GLY A 79 -10.06 9.99 -11.72
N SER A 80 -11.05 10.83 -11.94
CA SER A 80 -10.92 12.29 -11.85
C SER A 80 -11.44 12.89 -10.54
N THR A 81 -12.09 12.09 -9.69
CA THR A 81 -12.74 12.57 -8.45
C THR A 81 -12.60 11.52 -7.35
N GLY A 82 -12.97 11.89 -6.11
CA GLY A 82 -12.94 10.96 -4.98
C GLY A 82 -14.12 9.97 -4.97
N VAL A 83 -14.07 9.03 -4.02
CA VAL A 83 -15.08 7.98 -3.80
C VAL A 83 -16.49 8.55 -3.68
N GLY A 84 -17.48 7.88 -4.30
CA GLY A 84 -18.88 8.30 -4.31
C GLY A 84 -19.17 9.59 -5.07
N LYS A 85 -18.19 10.23 -5.72
CA LYS A 85 -18.39 11.49 -6.48
C LYS A 85 -18.46 11.22 -7.98
N PRO A 86 -19.35 11.89 -8.73
CA PRO A 86 -19.40 11.77 -10.18
C PRO A 86 -18.11 12.32 -10.82
N GLY A 87 -17.64 11.66 -11.88
CA GLY A 87 -16.43 12.04 -12.59
C GLY A 87 -16.09 11.05 -13.70
N VAL A 88 -14.88 11.14 -14.23
CA VAL A 88 -14.34 10.16 -15.18
C VAL A 88 -13.81 8.96 -14.39
N ASP A 89 -14.26 7.78 -14.74
CA ASP A 89 -13.89 6.55 -14.07
C ASP A 89 -12.65 5.93 -14.70
N GLY A 90 -11.64 5.66 -13.88
CA GLY A 90 -10.44 4.97 -14.31
C GLY A 90 -10.72 3.51 -14.65
N ARG A 91 -9.93 2.95 -15.58
CA ARG A 91 -10.11 1.60 -16.12
C ARG A 91 -8.84 0.78 -16.26
N GLU A 92 -7.72 1.33 -15.87
CA GLU A 92 -6.42 0.68 -16.04
C GLU A 92 -5.55 0.78 -14.80
N MET A 93 -4.52 -0.05 -14.78
CA MET A 93 -3.43 0.02 -13.82
C MET A 93 -2.11 0.08 -14.57
N LEU A 94 -1.27 1.07 -14.27
CA LEU A 94 0.05 1.23 -14.86
C LEU A 94 1.01 0.21 -14.25
N VAL A 95 1.91 -0.30 -15.08
CA VAL A 95 3.06 -1.11 -14.66
C VAL A 95 4.33 -0.30 -14.94
N ILE A 96 5.03 0.07 -13.88
CA ILE A 96 6.23 0.91 -13.95
C ILE A 96 7.43 0.03 -13.61
N ASP A 97 8.47 0.02 -14.44
CA ASP A 97 9.79 -0.54 -14.06
C ASP A 97 10.54 0.53 -13.25
N ILE A 98 10.82 0.19 -11.98
CA ILE A 98 11.40 1.13 -11.01
C ILE A 98 12.84 1.53 -11.40
N ALA A 99 13.60 0.61 -11.99
CA ALA A 99 14.99 0.87 -12.35
C ALA A 99 15.12 1.75 -13.60
N SER A 100 14.35 1.48 -14.66
CA SER A 100 14.32 2.31 -15.87
C SER A 100 13.51 3.59 -15.69
N ARG A 101 12.60 3.63 -14.68
CA ARG A 101 11.71 4.77 -14.40
C ARG A 101 10.71 5.01 -15.54
N GLU A 102 10.24 3.94 -16.14
CA GLU A 102 9.35 3.99 -17.30
C GLU A 102 8.10 3.15 -17.08
N ILE A 103 6.98 3.56 -17.69
CA ILE A 103 5.79 2.73 -17.81
C ILE A 103 6.09 1.65 -18.85
N VAL A 104 6.08 0.40 -18.43
CA VAL A 104 6.40 -0.78 -19.25
C VAL A 104 5.18 -1.64 -19.59
N GLY A 105 4.02 -1.29 -19.06
CA GLY A 105 2.78 -2.01 -19.33
C GLY A 105 1.54 -1.34 -18.78
N HIS A 106 0.40 -1.81 -19.24
CA HIS A 106 -0.93 -1.38 -18.81
C HIS A 106 -1.80 -2.61 -18.60
N ILE A 107 -2.50 -2.68 -17.48
CA ILE A 107 -3.47 -3.74 -17.20
C ILE A 107 -4.86 -3.10 -17.31
N ASP A 108 -5.58 -3.45 -18.38
CA ASP A 108 -6.92 -2.93 -18.64
C ASP A 108 -7.98 -3.78 -17.90
N PHE A 109 -8.85 -3.16 -17.16
CA PHE A 109 -9.99 -3.78 -16.48
C PHE A 109 -11.23 -3.92 -17.38
N GLY A 110 -11.16 -3.46 -18.63
CA GLY A 110 -12.20 -3.61 -19.66
C GLY A 110 -13.19 -2.44 -19.73
N HIS A 111 -13.50 -1.81 -18.62
CA HIS A 111 -14.38 -0.62 -18.53
C HIS A 111 -13.98 0.25 -17.33
N GLY A 112 -14.67 1.36 -17.10
CA GLY A 112 -14.46 2.21 -15.93
C GLY A 112 -14.91 1.49 -14.66
N VAL A 113 -13.97 1.12 -13.79
CA VAL A 113 -14.22 0.35 -12.56
C VAL A 113 -13.75 1.08 -11.31
N ARG A 114 -13.06 2.21 -11.45
CA ARG A 114 -12.34 2.93 -10.38
C ARG A 114 -11.44 1.98 -9.59
N PRO A 115 -10.38 1.45 -10.21
CA PRO A 115 -9.44 0.59 -9.50
C PRO A 115 -8.66 1.45 -8.49
N HIS A 116 -8.68 1.05 -7.20
CA HIS A 116 -8.11 1.91 -6.16
C HIS A 116 -6.91 1.29 -5.47
N PHE A 117 -7.10 0.38 -4.54
CA PHE A 117 -6.04 -0.12 -3.66
C PHE A 117 -5.44 -1.43 -4.19
N PRO A 118 -4.18 -1.41 -4.65
CA PRO A 118 -3.47 -2.61 -5.07
C PRO A 118 -2.76 -3.25 -3.87
N LEU A 119 -2.93 -4.54 -3.65
CA LEU A 119 -2.28 -5.27 -2.58
C LEU A 119 -1.70 -6.59 -3.09
N LEU A 120 -0.39 -6.76 -2.98
CA LEU A 120 0.29 -7.99 -3.37
C LEU A 120 0.12 -9.06 -2.27
N ASP A 121 -0.31 -10.24 -2.68
CA ASP A 121 -0.21 -11.47 -1.87
C ASP A 121 1.09 -12.20 -2.24
N PRO A 122 2.12 -12.11 -1.42
CA PRO A 122 3.41 -12.71 -1.74
C PRO A 122 3.37 -14.25 -1.71
N ALA A 123 2.43 -14.84 -0.96
CA ALA A 123 2.32 -16.29 -0.84
C ALA A 123 1.76 -16.92 -2.14
N ARG A 124 0.85 -16.24 -2.82
CA ARG A 124 0.25 -16.69 -4.09
C ARG A 124 0.83 -16.02 -5.31
N GLY A 125 1.58 -14.94 -5.13
CA GLY A 125 2.11 -14.13 -6.23
C GLY A 125 1.02 -13.42 -7.04
N LEU A 126 -0.13 -13.16 -6.42
CA LEU A 126 -1.27 -12.46 -7.03
C LEU A 126 -1.36 -11.03 -6.49
N LEU A 127 -1.86 -10.14 -7.31
CA LEU A 127 -2.18 -8.77 -6.93
C LEU A 127 -3.69 -8.64 -6.84
N TYR A 128 -4.17 -8.12 -5.74
CA TYR A 128 -5.58 -7.82 -5.50
C TYR A 128 -5.80 -6.32 -5.63
N VAL A 129 -6.84 -5.91 -6.36
CA VAL A 129 -7.16 -4.49 -6.58
C VAL A 129 -8.63 -4.27 -6.30
N THR A 130 -8.97 -3.35 -5.40
CA THR A 130 -10.37 -2.95 -5.21
C THR A 130 -10.88 -2.25 -6.47
N THR A 131 -12.05 -2.68 -6.95
CA THR A 131 -12.73 -2.12 -8.13
C THR A 131 -14.13 -1.71 -7.70
N GLU A 132 -14.26 -0.41 -7.35
CA GLU A 132 -15.41 0.11 -6.60
C GLU A 132 -16.74 -0.06 -7.33
N LEU A 133 -16.78 0.27 -8.62
CA LEU A 133 -18.02 0.27 -9.40
C LEU A 133 -18.52 -1.14 -9.68
N ASP A 134 -17.62 -2.12 -9.73
CA ASP A 134 -17.95 -3.53 -9.89
C ASP A 134 -18.30 -4.22 -8.55
N GLN A 135 -18.10 -3.55 -7.42
CA GLN A 135 -18.28 -4.12 -6.08
C GLN A 135 -17.46 -5.39 -5.88
N THR A 136 -16.20 -5.36 -6.37
CA THR A 136 -15.30 -6.51 -6.31
C THR A 136 -13.90 -6.11 -5.84
N VAL A 137 -13.13 -7.14 -5.46
CA VAL A 137 -11.68 -7.12 -5.47
C VAL A 137 -11.27 -7.90 -6.71
N THR A 138 -10.68 -7.22 -7.69
CA THR A 138 -10.17 -7.84 -8.91
C THR A 138 -8.84 -8.52 -8.64
N VAL A 139 -8.69 -9.75 -9.15
CA VAL A 139 -7.50 -10.57 -9.00
C VAL A 139 -6.68 -10.47 -10.27
N VAL A 140 -5.42 -10.05 -10.14
CA VAL A 140 -4.50 -9.85 -11.24
C VAL A 140 -3.29 -10.77 -11.08
N ASP A 141 -2.88 -11.42 -12.17
CA ASP A 141 -1.55 -12.03 -12.28
C ASP A 141 -0.55 -10.93 -12.69
N PRO A 142 0.32 -10.49 -11.78
CA PRO A 142 1.24 -9.39 -12.06
C PRO A 142 2.35 -9.77 -13.04
N LYS A 143 2.65 -11.07 -13.22
CA LYS A 143 3.65 -11.55 -14.19
C LYS A 143 3.08 -11.58 -15.59
N ALA A 144 1.84 -12.08 -15.72
CA ALA A 144 1.14 -12.11 -17.00
C ALA A 144 0.52 -10.74 -17.36
N GLN A 145 0.47 -9.80 -16.39
CA GLN A 145 -0.18 -8.50 -16.51
C GLN A 145 -1.63 -8.61 -16.96
N LYS A 146 -2.39 -9.52 -16.33
CA LYS A 146 -3.77 -9.84 -16.71
C LYS A 146 -4.69 -10.02 -15.52
N VAL A 147 -5.94 -9.61 -15.70
CA VAL A 147 -7.03 -9.97 -14.78
C VAL A 147 -7.31 -11.48 -14.90
N VAL A 148 -7.33 -12.17 -13.76
CA VAL A 148 -7.54 -13.63 -13.68
C VAL A 148 -8.78 -14.01 -12.86
N GLY A 149 -9.55 -13.04 -12.42
CA GLY A 149 -10.81 -13.24 -11.74
C GLY A 149 -11.17 -12.11 -10.79
N THR A 150 -12.24 -12.31 -10.03
CA THR A 150 -12.75 -11.32 -9.07
C THR A 150 -13.22 -12.01 -7.78
N VAL A 151 -13.28 -11.25 -6.70
CA VAL A 151 -13.88 -11.63 -5.42
C VAL A 151 -14.98 -10.62 -5.13
N PRO A 152 -16.27 -10.99 -5.12
CA PRO A 152 -17.35 -10.05 -4.84
C PRO A 152 -17.25 -9.53 -3.40
N THR A 153 -17.45 -8.25 -3.20
CA THR A 153 -17.49 -7.62 -1.87
C THR A 153 -18.93 -7.52 -1.32
N GLY A 154 -19.92 -7.54 -2.23
CA GLY A 154 -21.34 -7.40 -1.87
C GLY A 154 -21.72 -5.99 -1.44
N GLN A 155 -20.83 -5.00 -1.62
CA GLN A 155 -21.05 -3.62 -1.21
C GLN A 155 -20.47 -2.65 -2.25
N PRO A 156 -21.16 -1.54 -2.54
CA PRO A 156 -20.57 -0.46 -3.32
C PRO A 156 -19.44 0.23 -2.55
N GLU A 157 -18.64 0.98 -3.29
CA GLU A 157 -17.54 1.79 -2.74
C GLU A 157 -16.58 1.00 -1.84
N SER A 158 -16.30 -0.25 -2.24
CA SER A 158 -15.25 -1.06 -1.61
C SER A 158 -13.89 -0.48 -1.99
N HIS A 159 -13.35 0.36 -1.10
CA HIS A 159 -12.27 1.29 -1.42
C HIS A 159 -10.89 0.77 -1.02
N MET A 160 -10.73 0.36 0.22
CA MET A 160 -9.46 -0.16 0.76
C MET A 160 -9.57 -1.64 1.06
N LEU A 161 -8.44 -2.33 1.00
CA LEU A 161 -8.31 -3.77 1.24
C LEU A 161 -7.20 -4.05 2.26
N ALA A 162 -7.48 -4.89 3.25
CA ALA A 162 -6.46 -5.56 4.06
C ALA A 162 -6.57 -7.07 3.90
N LEU A 163 -5.43 -7.77 3.96
CA LEU A 163 -5.37 -9.24 3.95
C LEU A 163 -4.90 -9.78 5.30
N SER A 164 -5.40 -10.94 5.69
CA SER A 164 -4.73 -11.75 6.70
C SER A 164 -3.33 -12.15 6.23
N HIS A 165 -2.40 -12.38 7.15
CA HIS A 165 -1.01 -12.70 6.83
C HIS A 165 -0.86 -13.99 6.00
N ASP A 166 -1.79 -14.93 6.12
CA ASP A 166 -1.86 -16.13 5.28
C ASP A 166 -2.54 -15.88 3.91
N GLY A 167 -3.02 -14.67 3.65
CA GLY A 167 -3.70 -14.24 2.42
C GLY A 167 -5.06 -14.91 2.18
N ARG A 168 -5.61 -15.68 3.15
CA ARG A 168 -6.88 -16.42 2.96
C ARG A 168 -8.11 -15.56 3.21
N ARG A 169 -7.98 -14.54 4.04
CA ARG A 169 -9.05 -13.57 4.35
C ARG A 169 -8.71 -12.22 3.77
N GLY A 170 -9.73 -11.57 3.22
CA GLY A 170 -9.69 -10.17 2.83
C GLY A 170 -10.74 -9.38 3.59
N TYR A 171 -10.45 -8.12 3.82
CA TYR A 171 -11.36 -7.18 4.48
C TYR A 171 -11.39 -5.90 3.68
N THR A 172 -12.58 -5.45 3.23
CA THR A 172 -12.70 -4.16 2.52
C THR A 172 -13.44 -3.15 3.38
N ALA A 173 -12.92 -1.92 3.43
CA ALA A 173 -13.68 -0.77 3.90
C ALA A 173 -14.58 -0.28 2.77
N ASN A 174 -15.90 -0.26 3.00
CA ASN A 174 -16.91 0.16 2.04
C ASN A 174 -17.44 1.51 2.49
N VAL A 175 -17.02 2.58 1.79
CA VAL A 175 -17.09 3.96 2.28
C VAL A 175 -18.51 4.42 2.56
N GLY A 176 -19.30 4.68 1.55
CA GLY A 176 -20.68 5.21 1.72
C GLY A 176 -21.62 4.28 2.49
N PRO A 177 -21.56 2.94 2.31
CA PRO A 177 -22.32 2.02 3.13
C PRO A 177 -21.90 1.98 4.62
N GLY A 178 -20.69 2.45 4.95
CA GLY A 178 -20.18 2.42 6.33
C GLY A 178 -19.99 1.02 6.88
N THR A 179 -19.55 0.07 6.04
CA THR A 179 -19.45 -1.35 6.36
C THR A 179 -18.06 -1.91 6.10
N VAL A 180 -17.77 -3.08 6.66
CA VAL A 180 -16.59 -3.88 6.29
C VAL A 180 -17.06 -5.22 5.73
N SER A 181 -16.63 -5.55 4.51
CA SER A 181 -16.85 -6.88 3.94
C SER A 181 -15.74 -7.83 4.35
N VAL A 182 -16.11 -9.05 4.72
CA VAL A 182 -15.19 -10.15 5.01
C VAL A 182 -15.22 -11.12 3.85
N LEU A 183 -14.06 -11.37 3.26
CA LEU A 183 -13.91 -12.14 2.02
C LEU A 183 -13.13 -13.43 2.25
N ASP A 184 -13.52 -14.50 1.57
CA ASP A 184 -12.69 -15.68 1.36
C ASP A 184 -11.93 -15.48 0.03
N MET A 185 -10.66 -15.20 0.11
CA MET A 185 -9.82 -14.89 -1.06
C MET A 185 -9.52 -16.14 -1.90
N VAL A 186 -9.61 -17.33 -1.30
CA VAL A 186 -9.37 -18.62 -1.98
C VAL A 186 -10.63 -19.09 -2.70
N ALA A 187 -11.76 -19.12 -1.98
CA ALA A 187 -13.05 -19.52 -2.55
C ALA A 187 -13.71 -18.39 -3.37
N ARG A 188 -13.11 -17.18 -3.34
CA ARG A 188 -13.57 -15.98 -4.07
C ARG A 188 -15.03 -15.63 -3.79
N LYS A 189 -15.36 -15.47 -2.52
CA LYS A 189 -16.72 -15.16 -2.09
C LYS A 189 -16.75 -14.25 -0.86
N THR A 190 -17.81 -13.47 -0.73
CA THR A 190 -18.13 -12.73 0.50
C THR A 190 -18.58 -13.70 1.57
N LEU A 191 -18.08 -13.55 2.79
CA LEU A 191 -18.44 -14.35 3.96
C LEU A 191 -19.40 -13.60 4.88
N ALA A 192 -19.18 -12.29 5.06
CA ALA A 192 -19.98 -11.43 5.89
C ALA A 192 -19.85 -9.97 5.45
N VAL A 193 -20.83 -9.17 5.82
CA VAL A 193 -20.78 -7.71 5.76
C VAL A 193 -21.07 -7.20 7.17
N ILE A 194 -20.18 -6.42 7.73
CA ILE A 194 -20.22 -5.94 9.12
C ILE A 194 -20.62 -4.46 9.09
N PRO A 195 -21.78 -4.08 9.61
CA PRO A 195 -22.13 -2.68 9.83
C PRO A 195 -21.16 -2.03 10.84
N VAL A 196 -20.64 -0.85 10.52
CA VAL A 196 -19.70 -0.12 11.37
C VAL A 196 -20.23 1.26 11.74
N SER A 197 -20.42 2.15 10.77
CA SER A 197 -20.88 3.53 11.00
C SER A 197 -21.63 4.09 9.79
N GLY A 198 -21.76 5.40 9.65
CA GLY A 198 -22.34 6.03 8.45
C GLY A 198 -21.36 6.19 7.30
N ASP A 199 -20.06 6.11 7.56
CA ASP A 199 -18.96 6.23 6.59
C ASP A 199 -17.69 5.67 7.23
N VAL A 200 -16.91 4.87 6.49
CA VAL A 200 -15.64 4.31 6.94
C VAL A 200 -14.56 4.48 5.87
N GLN A 201 -13.34 4.76 6.32
CA GLN A 201 -12.19 4.89 5.42
C GLN A 201 -11.01 4.11 5.98
N ARG A 202 -10.18 3.62 5.04
CA ARG A 202 -8.96 2.90 5.34
C ARG A 202 -9.20 1.66 6.22
N ILE A 203 -8.32 0.71 6.15
CA ILE A 203 -8.47 -0.55 6.87
C ILE A 203 -7.10 -1.14 7.17
N ALA A 204 -6.94 -1.75 8.34
CA ALA A 204 -5.73 -2.46 8.74
C ALA A 204 -6.08 -3.75 9.47
N VAL A 205 -5.14 -4.68 9.51
CA VAL A 205 -5.25 -5.95 10.25
C VAL A 205 -4.15 -6.03 11.30
N SER A 206 -4.46 -6.61 12.47
CA SER A 206 -3.46 -6.84 13.53
C SER A 206 -2.44 -7.92 13.13
N ALA A 207 -1.25 -7.89 13.74
CA ALA A 207 -0.17 -8.84 13.45
C ALA A 207 -0.56 -10.32 13.67
N ASP A 208 -1.54 -10.60 14.52
CA ASP A 208 -2.04 -11.95 14.83
C ASP A 208 -3.34 -12.31 14.09
N ASP A 209 -3.77 -11.47 13.13
CA ASP A 209 -4.99 -11.60 12.33
C ASP A 209 -6.30 -11.64 13.13
N LYS A 210 -6.30 -11.33 14.43
CA LYS A 210 -7.50 -11.40 15.26
C LYS A 210 -8.34 -10.14 15.25
N LEU A 211 -7.77 -9.01 14.84
CA LEU A 211 -8.45 -7.72 14.81
C LEU A 211 -8.33 -7.07 13.45
N VAL A 212 -9.40 -6.40 13.05
CA VAL A 212 -9.43 -5.48 11.91
C VAL A 212 -9.80 -4.10 12.43
N PHE A 213 -9.14 -3.08 11.89
CA PHE A 213 -9.31 -1.69 12.27
C PHE A 213 -9.81 -0.89 11.07
N THR A 214 -10.81 -0.04 11.26
CA THR A 214 -11.26 0.92 10.23
C THR A 214 -11.66 2.24 10.86
N ALA A 215 -11.30 3.35 10.22
CA ALA A 215 -11.57 4.69 10.72
C ALA A 215 -13.04 5.09 10.44
N ASP A 216 -13.73 5.55 11.46
CA ASP A 216 -15.05 6.16 11.35
C ASP A 216 -14.91 7.60 10.86
N GLN A 217 -15.52 7.94 9.72
CA GLN A 217 -15.48 9.29 9.17
C GLN A 217 -16.60 10.19 9.68
N THR A 218 -17.50 9.67 10.50
CA THR A 218 -18.57 10.43 11.14
C THR A 218 -18.23 10.87 12.56
N LYS A 219 -17.28 10.16 13.22
CA LYS A 219 -16.85 10.44 14.59
C LYS A 219 -15.34 10.20 14.74
N PRO A 220 -14.67 10.94 15.65
CA PRO A 220 -13.24 10.76 15.90
C PRO A 220 -12.95 9.46 16.65
N GLN A 221 -13.10 8.33 15.98
CA GLN A 221 -12.89 7.01 16.56
C GLN A 221 -12.47 5.98 15.51
N MET A 222 -11.84 4.91 15.96
CA MET A 222 -11.46 3.74 15.17
C MET A 222 -12.30 2.55 15.62
N ALA A 223 -12.97 1.88 14.71
CA ALA A 223 -13.61 0.60 14.98
C ALA A 223 -12.57 -0.50 15.12
N VAL A 224 -12.73 -1.34 16.13
CA VAL A 224 -11.96 -2.57 16.35
C VAL A 224 -12.91 -3.74 16.13
N ILE A 225 -12.67 -4.51 15.08
CA ILE A 225 -13.50 -5.63 14.67
C ILE A 225 -12.82 -6.93 15.06
N ASP A 226 -13.51 -7.83 15.73
CA ASP A 226 -13.03 -9.17 16.06
C ASP A 226 -13.27 -10.10 14.86
N THR A 227 -12.19 -10.72 14.35
CA THR A 227 -12.23 -11.54 13.13
C THR A 227 -12.87 -12.91 13.33
N ALA A 228 -12.94 -13.42 14.57
CA ALA A 228 -13.58 -14.69 14.87
C ALA A 228 -15.09 -14.57 14.90
N THR A 229 -15.61 -13.43 15.39
CA THR A 229 -17.04 -13.16 15.50
C THR A 229 -17.61 -12.33 14.37
N ASN A 230 -16.76 -11.66 13.58
CA ASN A 230 -17.14 -10.68 12.57
C ASN A 230 -18.04 -9.57 13.13
N LYS A 231 -17.68 -9.00 14.28
CA LYS A 231 -18.41 -7.94 14.94
C LYS A 231 -17.48 -6.84 15.43
N VAL A 232 -17.99 -5.61 15.48
CA VAL A 232 -17.30 -4.53 16.18
C VAL A 232 -17.21 -4.90 17.67
N LYS A 233 -15.98 -5.05 18.16
CA LYS A 233 -15.66 -5.44 19.54
C LYS A 233 -15.62 -4.24 20.46
N THR A 234 -15.00 -3.16 20.00
CA THR A 234 -14.82 -1.92 20.75
C THR A 234 -14.46 -0.76 19.82
N TRP A 235 -14.34 0.42 20.38
CA TRP A 235 -13.95 1.64 19.70
C TRP A 235 -12.76 2.28 20.41
N VAL A 236 -11.80 2.76 19.64
CA VAL A 236 -10.68 3.58 20.13
C VAL A 236 -11.00 5.04 19.83
N ALA A 237 -11.08 5.87 20.86
CA ALA A 237 -11.24 7.30 20.69
C ALA A 237 -9.96 7.92 20.10
N LEU A 238 -10.12 8.76 19.08
CA LEU A 238 -9.02 9.47 18.40
C LEU A 238 -9.10 10.97 18.68
N PRO A 239 -8.00 11.73 18.55
CA PRO A 239 -7.98 13.19 18.79
C PRO A 239 -8.77 13.98 17.72
N ALA A 240 -9.00 13.42 16.55
CA ALA A 240 -9.88 13.88 15.47
C ALA A 240 -10.16 12.71 14.54
N LEU A 241 -10.85 12.93 13.39
CA LEU A 241 -11.10 11.89 12.39
C LEU A 241 -9.78 11.26 11.95
N GLY A 242 -9.71 9.92 12.09
CA GLY A 242 -8.59 9.12 11.62
C GLY A 242 -8.70 8.83 10.14
N TYR A 243 -7.55 8.48 9.52
CA TYR A 243 -7.51 8.11 8.12
C TYR A 243 -6.64 6.85 7.94
N GLY A 244 -5.44 6.94 7.33
CA GLY A 244 -4.53 5.80 7.18
C GLY A 244 -4.18 5.14 8.51
N ALA A 245 -4.07 3.82 8.52
CA ALA A 245 -3.72 3.08 9.70
C ALA A 245 -2.81 1.89 9.37
N ALA A 246 -1.84 1.61 10.25
CA ALA A 246 -0.97 0.44 10.13
C ALA A 246 -0.64 -0.14 11.50
N ALA A 247 -0.81 -1.45 11.66
CA ALA A 247 -0.42 -2.17 12.88
C ALA A 247 1.06 -2.58 12.81
N THR A 248 1.77 -2.48 13.92
CA THR A 248 3.16 -2.94 14.00
C THR A 248 3.24 -4.47 14.05
N ALA A 249 4.28 -5.04 13.43
CA ALA A 249 4.47 -6.48 13.34
C ALA A 249 4.67 -7.18 14.70
N ASN A 250 5.11 -6.42 15.73
CA ASN A 250 5.19 -6.95 17.11
C ASN A 250 3.83 -7.03 17.81
N GLY A 251 2.76 -6.50 17.19
CA GLY A 251 1.40 -6.55 17.72
C GLY A 251 1.12 -5.59 18.89
N GLU A 252 2.04 -4.65 19.16
CA GLU A 252 1.90 -3.72 20.29
C GLU A 252 1.13 -2.45 19.94
N TRP A 253 1.31 -1.95 18.70
CA TRP A 253 0.85 -0.62 18.32
C TRP A 253 0.01 -0.61 17.05
N LEU A 254 -0.94 0.31 17.00
CA LEU A 254 -1.59 0.76 15.77
C LEU A 254 -1.28 2.25 15.58
N LEU A 255 -0.69 2.60 14.45
CA LEU A 255 -0.48 3.97 14.04
C LEU A 255 -1.69 4.42 13.23
N VAL A 256 -2.20 5.62 13.51
CA VAL A 256 -3.37 6.21 12.82
C VAL A 256 -3.03 7.63 12.39
N ALA A 257 -3.10 7.91 11.10
CA ALA A 257 -2.97 9.26 10.56
C ALA A 257 -4.19 10.09 10.97
N VAL A 258 -3.96 11.32 11.43
CA VAL A 258 -5.01 12.27 11.82
C VAL A 258 -4.82 13.56 11.01
N PRO A 259 -5.39 13.65 9.79
CA PRO A 259 -5.08 14.71 8.82
C PRO A 259 -5.34 16.13 9.33
N SER A 260 -6.44 16.35 10.04
CA SER A 260 -6.83 17.69 10.53
C SER A 260 -5.98 18.20 11.71
N LYS A 261 -5.08 17.34 12.24
CA LYS A 261 -4.21 17.67 13.37
C LYS A 261 -2.72 17.60 13.02
N ASP A 262 -2.39 17.22 11.77
CA ASP A 262 -1.01 17.08 11.31
C ASP A 262 -0.19 16.13 12.22
N LEU A 263 -0.80 15.02 12.63
CA LEU A 263 -0.15 14.05 13.52
C LEU A 263 -0.50 12.59 13.19
N VAL A 264 0.32 11.69 13.71
CA VAL A 264 0.03 10.26 13.80
C VAL A 264 -0.26 9.94 15.26
N ALA A 265 -1.47 9.42 15.54
CA ALA A 265 -1.83 8.88 16.83
C ALA A 265 -1.30 7.46 16.98
N VAL A 266 -0.72 7.13 18.12
CA VAL A 266 -0.22 5.78 18.44
C VAL A 266 -1.14 5.16 19.48
N VAL A 267 -1.82 4.10 19.06
CA VAL A 267 -2.74 3.33 19.89
C VAL A 267 -1.99 2.14 20.47
N ASP A 268 -2.05 1.99 21.79
CA ASP A 268 -1.65 0.76 22.47
C ASP A 268 -2.74 -0.30 22.30
N LEU A 269 -2.40 -1.40 21.64
CA LEU A 269 -3.35 -2.47 21.32
C LEU A 269 -3.76 -3.31 22.54
N ALA A 270 -3.02 -3.24 23.63
CA ALA A 270 -3.41 -3.90 24.88
C ALA A 270 -4.49 -3.13 25.64
N SER A 271 -4.36 -1.81 25.75
CA SER A 271 -5.34 -0.94 26.41
C SER A 271 -6.42 -0.39 25.47
N MET A 272 -6.22 -0.46 24.17
CA MET A 272 -7.07 0.16 23.13
C MET A 272 -7.22 1.68 23.32
N GLN A 273 -6.14 2.35 23.70
CA GLN A 273 -6.11 3.79 23.94
C GLN A 273 -4.99 4.47 23.15
N VAL A 274 -5.21 5.72 22.76
CA VAL A 274 -4.13 6.56 22.24
C VAL A 274 -3.22 6.94 23.41
N VAL A 275 -1.96 6.50 23.33
CA VAL A 275 -0.96 6.74 24.40
C VAL A 275 0.08 7.79 24.02
N ARG A 276 0.17 8.14 22.75
CA ARG A 276 1.05 9.21 22.25
C ARG A 276 0.60 9.73 20.90
N SER A 277 1.16 10.88 20.51
CA SER A 277 1.02 11.45 19.18
C SER A 277 2.39 11.89 18.68
N VAL A 278 2.62 11.71 17.38
CA VAL A 278 3.84 12.16 16.68
C VAL A 278 3.41 13.21 15.67
N GLU A 279 3.88 14.46 15.86
CA GLU A 279 3.65 15.53 14.89
C GLU A 279 4.38 15.21 13.57
N VAL A 280 3.70 15.41 12.45
CA VAL A 280 4.23 15.17 11.11
C VAL A 280 3.96 16.39 10.21
N ALA A 281 4.30 16.31 8.94
CA ALA A 281 3.95 17.34 7.97
C ALA A 281 2.43 17.36 7.69
N LYS A 282 1.94 18.34 6.90
CA LYS A 282 0.51 18.67 6.81
C LYS A 282 -0.31 17.60 6.11
N SER A 283 -1.45 17.28 6.74
CA SER A 283 -2.48 16.35 6.25
C SER A 283 -1.94 14.95 5.97
N PRO A 284 -1.51 14.20 7.02
CA PRO A 284 -1.06 12.82 6.88
C PRO A 284 -2.19 11.92 6.34
N GLN A 285 -1.87 11.02 5.38
CA GLN A 285 -2.82 10.15 4.70
C GLN A 285 -2.48 8.68 4.93
N GLU A 286 -1.56 8.11 4.18
CA GLU A 286 -1.16 6.72 4.24
C GLU A 286 -0.02 6.51 5.24
N ILE A 287 0.00 5.33 5.87
CA ILE A 287 1.09 4.89 6.74
C ILE A 287 1.64 3.57 6.25
N LEU A 288 2.91 3.55 5.91
CA LEU A 288 3.65 2.37 5.48
C LEU A 288 4.75 2.04 6.50
N ILE A 289 4.62 0.94 7.21
CA ILE A 289 5.68 0.46 8.10
C ILE A 289 6.71 -0.32 7.30
N ARG A 290 7.98 0.08 7.41
CA ARG A 290 9.09 -0.64 6.78
C ARG A 290 9.12 -2.10 7.28
N PRO A 291 9.44 -3.09 6.41
CA PRO A 291 9.37 -4.51 6.79
C PRO A 291 10.21 -4.94 8.00
N ASP A 292 11.24 -4.16 8.37
CA ASP A 292 12.02 -4.41 9.59
C ASP A 292 11.37 -3.87 10.87
N GLY A 293 10.21 -3.20 10.76
CA GLY A 293 9.46 -2.66 11.87
C GLY A 293 10.08 -1.45 12.58
N LYS A 294 11.13 -0.83 12.02
CA LYS A 294 11.87 0.25 12.68
C LYS A 294 11.43 1.65 12.30
N VAL A 295 10.87 1.81 11.11
CA VAL A 295 10.47 3.11 10.56
C VAL A 295 9.06 3.01 9.99
N ALA A 296 8.23 4.00 10.25
CA ALA A 296 6.99 4.23 9.52
C ALA A 296 7.15 5.45 8.59
N TYR A 297 6.78 5.27 7.32
CA TYR A 297 6.65 6.37 6.36
C TYR A 297 5.21 6.82 6.33
N VAL A 298 5.01 8.14 6.35
CA VAL A 298 3.69 8.76 6.37
C VAL A 298 3.62 9.78 5.24
N SER A 299 2.75 9.57 4.27
CA SER A 299 2.50 10.57 3.23
C SER A 299 1.72 11.74 3.81
N CYS A 300 2.12 12.96 3.47
CA CYS A 300 1.57 14.20 3.98
C CYS A 300 1.06 15.03 2.79
N MET A 301 -0.21 14.84 2.43
CA MET A 301 -0.82 15.27 1.18
C MET A 301 -0.71 16.78 0.95
N ALA A 302 -1.06 17.59 1.97
CA ALA A 302 -1.10 19.03 1.82
C ALA A 302 0.28 19.69 1.74
N SER A 303 1.33 19.05 2.28
CA SER A 303 2.71 19.54 2.17
C SER A 303 3.50 18.89 1.02
N GLY A 304 2.98 17.84 0.38
CA GLY A 304 3.69 17.12 -0.68
C GLY A 304 4.95 16.40 -0.19
N GLN A 305 4.90 15.87 1.03
CA GLN A 305 6.07 15.31 1.72
C GLN A 305 5.78 13.92 2.28
N VAL A 306 6.83 13.20 2.61
CA VAL A 306 6.78 11.94 3.37
C VAL A 306 7.57 12.12 4.66
N ALA A 307 6.93 11.92 5.81
CA ALA A 307 7.60 11.88 7.10
C ALA A 307 8.06 10.45 7.40
N ALA A 308 9.31 10.29 7.83
CA ALA A 308 9.85 9.03 8.33
C ALA A 308 9.91 9.08 9.86
N ILE A 309 9.09 8.27 10.52
CA ILE A 309 8.99 8.18 11.98
C ILE A 309 9.86 7.01 12.46
N ASP A 310 10.79 7.26 13.37
CA ASP A 310 11.49 6.21 14.11
C ASP A 310 10.55 5.59 15.14
N LEU A 311 10.30 4.29 15.05
CA LEU A 311 9.35 3.58 15.92
C LEU A 311 9.95 3.17 17.27
N GLY A 312 11.25 3.32 17.46
CA GLY A 312 11.91 3.17 18.78
C GLY A 312 11.83 4.44 19.60
N GLU A 313 12.10 5.60 18.97
CA GLU A 313 12.09 6.90 19.61
C GLU A 313 10.76 7.65 19.52
N TRP A 314 9.88 7.23 18.61
CA TRP A 314 8.60 7.88 18.31
C TRP A 314 8.75 9.34 17.89
N LYS A 315 9.69 9.59 16.97
CA LYS A 315 9.99 10.92 16.45
C LYS A 315 10.15 10.87 14.94
N VAL A 316 9.81 11.97 14.29
CA VAL A 316 10.18 12.17 12.90
C VAL A 316 11.68 12.34 12.81
N GLN A 317 12.37 11.38 12.20
CA GLN A 317 13.80 11.44 11.97
C GLN A 317 14.15 12.12 10.64
N LYS A 318 13.21 12.17 9.70
CA LYS A 318 13.41 12.75 8.37
C LYS A 318 12.09 13.17 7.75
N VAL A 319 12.11 14.28 7.01
CA VAL A 319 11.03 14.71 6.12
C VAL A 319 11.60 14.73 4.70
N ILE A 320 10.90 14.12 3.76
CA ILE A 320 11.34 13.90 2.38
C ILE A 320 10.36 14.60 1.45
N ASP A 321 10.85 15.46 0.59
CA ASP A 321 10.00 16.07 -0.45
C ASP A 321 9.63 15.02 -1.50
N ALA A 322 8.35 15.00 -1.88
CA ALA A 322 7.79 14.15 -2.92
C ALA A 322 7.11 15.03 -3.99
N GLY A 323 5.78 15.07 -4.04
CA GLY A 323 5.03 15.89 -5.00
C GLY A 323 3.69 16.33 -4.43
N LYS A 324 2.99 17.22 -5.13
CA LYS A 324 1.68 17.71 -4.69
C LYS A 324 0.69 16.56 -4.58
N GLY A 325 -0.02 16.52 -3.46
CA GLY A 325 -1.01 15.48 -3.21
C GLY A 325 -0.39 14.13 -2.92
N ALA A 326 0.76 14.08 -2.21
CA ALA A 326 1.39 12.84 -1.78
C ALA A 326 0.39 11.98 -0.98
N ASP A 327 0.02 10.79 -1.49
CA ASP A 327 -1.02 9.92 -0.95
C ASP A 327 -0.51 8.48 -0.77
N GLY A 328 -0.82 7.56 -1.68
CA GLY A 328 -0.46 6.16 -1.54
C GLY A 328 1.05 5.89 -1.47
N LEU A 329 1.43 4.96 -0.63
CA LEU A 329 2.82 4.55 -0.37
C LEU A 329 3.05 3.09 -0.73
N GLY A 330 4.19 2.79 -1.34
CA GLY A 330 4.63 1.43 -1.61
C GLY A 330 6.08 1.20 -1.21
N TRP A 331 6.40 -0.04 -0.83
CA TRP A 331 7.77 -0.45 -0.51
C TRP A 331 8.30 -1.43 -1.55
N ALA A 332 9.41 -1.09 -2.19
CA ALA A 332 10.15 -1.97 -3.10
C ALA A 332 11.53 -2.34 -2.50
N LYS A 333 11.92 -3.61 -2.67
CA LYS A 333 13.19 -4.17 -2.15
C LYS A 333 14.29 -4.14 -3.20
#